data_744670bd36369f953471e4c2d2da0989
#
_entry.id   744670bd36369f953471e4c2d2da0989
#
_cell.length_a   1.000
_cell.length_b   1.000
_cell.length_c   1.000
_cell.angle_alpha   90.00
_cell.angle_beta   90.00
_cell.angle_gamma   90.00
#
_symmetry.space_group_name_H-M   'P 1'
#
loop_
_entity.id
_entity.type
_entity.pdbx_description
1 polymer ?
#
loop_
_entity_poly.entity_id
_entity_poly.type
_entity_poly.pdbx_seq_one_letter_code
_entity_poly.pdbx_strand_id
1 'polypeptide(L)'
;MSDATTPAMTAATDEDSTTRKMLARARRRWGPLVTFSIAFSLLEAAVLAPAAAGVLRLALQTWGRCSVGNFEIVAFFLSPAGLAGLALLTALQLTTLHVRLAGVMGVLAGDGPGVWHAFDAVKRLPALLKVDVLQAVLYLLLAAPFAAAAAFAYARLWGPHDLNRLVVERPAEFWQGVAVVGSLALLYALAAGWLYVRWLFAVPAVLFEGVLAPWTALRASGRRTSGRIGRLALGAAATAAVFVAASAALAWGLGTLNGFVLDHVGHGPKLAVAATAGLLAFDGAVLAGFAATAAAVAAACLMASYKQAGGVIREPAVAEPKARWWTTAAVALSAVAIAPAALTANQLISDARVAEHVEVTAHRAGSFHGPENTVAALRVAAAEGAEWAEIDVQFTADDRLVIVHDDDLLRVGGSPLRIAASTLEQLRAVDLGARFDPKFAGERIPTLEEFLEAAAGLPTRLNIELKAKDDAVAVALAGRVVEAVRKAGLLEQTRICGQSNRGLAAVRKLAPEVEIGFISGAVIGDPTRLDVDFLMMETRLATRDFVDRARSRGVPVHAWTVKGADLVAPLIDDGVANLITDDVVGVRARLDEIAALDPVERLLLRVRNGLAGR
;
A
#
# COMPACT_ATOMS: atom_id res chain seq x y z
N MET A 1 41.29 -29.55 44.81
CA MET A 1 40.95 -28.56 43.77
C MET A 1 40.54 -29.37 42.55
N SER A 2 39.25 -29.68 42.44
CA SER A 2 38.68 -30.44 41.32
C SER A 2 37.69 -29.58 40.55
N ASP A 3 37.91 -29.57 39.28
CA ASP A 3 37.16 -29.04 38.14
C ASP A 3 35.68 -28.70 38.34
N ALA A 4 35.39 -27.41 38.39
CA ALA A 4 34.02 -26.88 38.33
C ALA A 4 33.71 -26.15 36.98
N THR A 5 34.43 -26.47 35.89
CA THR A 5 34.33 -25.75 34.62
C THR A 5 33.65 -26.51 33.46
N THR A 6 33.05 -27.70 33.70
CA THR A 6 32.63 -28.58 32.59
C THR A 6 31.15 -28.53 32.16
N PRO A 7 30.14 -27.99 32.88
CA PRO A 7 28.76 -28.09 32.37
C PRO A 7 28.35 -27.03 31.33
N ALA A 8 28.95 -25.86 31.30
CA ALA A 8 28.54 -24.78 30.36
C ALA A 8 29.10 -25.00 28.95
N MET A 9 30.29 -25.56 28.82
CA MET A 9 30.95 -25.80 27.53
C MET A 9 30.36 -26.99 26.78
N THR A 10 29.92 -28.05 27.50
CA THR A 10 29.22 -29.20 26.90
C THR A 10 27.81 -28.87 26.45
N ALA A 11 27.07 -27.98 27.14
CA ALA A 11 25.76 -27.52 26.73
C ALA A 11 25.80 -26.66 25.44
N ALA A 12 26.80 -25.78 25.30
CA ALA A 12 26.97 -24.96 24.10
C ALA A 12 27.34 -25.78 22.85
N THR A 13 28.14 -26.84 23.00
CA THR A 13 28.51 -27.73 21.89
C THR A 13 27.36 -28.63 21.44
N ASP A 14 26.43 -28.99 22.33
CA ASP A 14 25.24 -29.79 21.97
C ASP A 14 24.13 -28.96 21.35
N GLU A 15 23.98 -27.68 21.76
CA GLU A 15 23.08 -26.70 21.13
C GLU A 15 23.47 -26.42 19.66
N ASP A 16 24.74 -26.18 19.39
CA ASP A 16 25.28 -25.96 18.05
C ASP A 16 25.15 -27.19 17.13
N SER A 17 25.35 -28.39 17.71
CA SER A 17 25.12 -29.68 17.04
C SER A 17 23.67 -29.87 16.57
N THR A 18 22.68 -29.51 17.41
CA THR A 18 21.24 -29.65 17.06
C THR A 18 20.83 -28.73 15.92
N THR A 19 21.25 -27.47 15.97
CA THR A 19 20.96 -26.49 14.90
C THR A 19 21.59 -26.90 13.58
N ARG A 20 22.88 -27.33 13.59
CA ARG A 20 23.56 -27.84 12.39
C ARG A 20 22.87 -29.05 11.78
N LYS A 21 22.39 -29.99 12.60
CA LYS A 21 21.63 -31.17 12.14
C LYS A 21 20.32 -30.76 11.46
N MET A 22 19.58 -29.80 12.00
CA MET A 22 18.34 -29.32 11.38
C MET A 22 18.58 -28.57 10.07
N LEU A 23 19.62 -27.76 9.99
CA LEU A 23 20.02 -27.09 8.75
C LEU A 23 20.50 -28.08 7.68
N ALA A 24 21.28 -29.10 8.06
CA ALA A 24 21.68 -30.16 7.15
C ALA A 24 20.47 -30.95 6.62
N ARG A 25 19.45 -31.16 7.47
CA ARG A 25 18.18 -31.78 7.06
C ARG A 25 17.41 -30.89 6.07
N ALA A 26 17.33 -29.58 6.32
CA ALA A 26 16.73 -28.62 5.39
C ALA A 26 17.39 -28.66 4.01
N ARG A 27 18.74 -28.71 3.95
CA ARG A 27 19.49 -28.85 2.69
C ARG A 27 19.15 -30.15 1.95
N ARG A 28 19.07 -31.29 2.66
CA ARG A 28 18.73 -32.58 2.03
C ARG A 28 17.30 -32.61 1.52
N ARG A 29 16.39 -31.87 2.12
CA ARG A 29 14.96 -31.82 1.78
C ARG A 29 14.56 -30.59 0.97
N TRP A 30 15.54 -29.92 0.37
CA TRP A 30 15.29 -28.65 -0.35
C TRP A 30 14.24 -28.79 -1.47
N GLY A 31 14.28 -29.88 -2.26
CA GLY A 31 13.28 -30.14 -3.33
C GLY A 31 11.84 -30.19 -2.80
N PRO A 32 11.50 -31.08 -1.81
CA PRO A 32 10.19 -31.09 -1.16
C PRO A 32 9.78 -29.74 -0.54
N LEU A 33 10.73 -28.99 0.04
CA LEU A 33 10.46 -27.67 0.62
C LEU A 33 10.08 -26.64 -0.44
N VAL A 34 10.78 -26.61 -1.56
CA VAL A 34 10.44 -25.73 -2.71
C VAL A 34 9.06 -26.10 -3.26
N THR A 35 8.81 -27.39 -3.50
CA THR A 35 7.51 -27.87 -4.02
C THR A 35 6.36 -27.47 -3.09
N PHE A 36 6.52 -27.68 -1.77
CA PHE A 36 5.52 -27.24 -0.79
C PHE A 36 5.34 -25.72 -0.81
N SER A 37 6.44 -24.96 -0.84
CA SER A 37 6.39 -23.50 -0.82
C SER A 37 5.67 -22.93 -2.04
N ILE A 38 5.91 -23.46 -3.24
CA ILE A 38 5.21 -23.08 -4.47
C ILE A 38 3.72 -23.44 -4.37
N ALA A 39 3.40 -24.69 -3.99
CA ALA A 39 2.02 -25.13 -3.85
C ALA A 39 1.25 -24.27 -2.82
N PHE A 40 1.88 -23.94 -1.70
CA PHE A 40 1.27 -23.10 -0.69
C PHE A 40 1.08 -21.64 -1.16
N SER A 41 2.05 -21.07 -1.88
CA SER A 41 1.90 -19.73 -2.47
C SER A 41 0.78 -19.66 -3.51
N LEU A 42 0.58 -20.71 -4.30
CA LEU A 42 -0.56 -20.81 -5.21
C LEU A 42 -1.89 -20.89 -4.45
N LEU A 43 -1.95 -21.68 -3.37
CA LEU A 43 -3.12 -21.73 -2.48
C LEU A 43 -3.41 -20.37 -1.83
N GLU A 44 -2.36 -19.68 -1.39
CA GLU A 44 -2.44 -18.34 -0.82
C GLU A 44 -3.04 -17.35 -1.82
N ALA A 45 -2.53 -17.32 -3.05
CA ALA A 45 -3.03 -16.45 -4.11
C ALA A 45 -4.47 -16.81 -4.54
N ALA A 46 -4.79 -18.11 -4.68
CA ALA A 46 -6.08 -18.56 -5.22
C ALA A 46 -7.21 -18.57 -4.19
N VAL A 47 -6.91 -18.72 -2.89
CA VAL A 47 -7.93 -18.93 -1.85
C VAL A 47 -7.83 -17.90 -0.72
N LEU A 48 -6.63 -17.74 -0.14
CA LEU A 48 -6.49 -16.93 1.08
C LEU A 48 -6.56 -15.43 0.80
N ALA A 49 -5.97 -14.95 -0.30
CA ALA A 49 -6.07 -13.55 -0.68
C ALA A 49 -7.51 -13.14 -1.06
N PRO A 50 -8.26 -13.92 -1.88
CA PRO A 50 -9.68 -13.68 -2.11
C PRO A 50 -10.54 -13.74 -0.83
N ALA A 51 -10.23 -14.66 0.10
CA ALA A 51 -10.92 -14.73 1.39
C ALA A 51 -10.69 -13.49 2.24
N ALA A 52 -9.46 -12.99 2.33
CA ALA A 52 -9.13 -11.75 3.03
C ALA A 52 -9.86 -10.54 2.41
N ALA A 53 -9.86 -10.45 1.08
CA ALA A 53 -10.65 -9.43 0.36
C ALA A 53 -12.16 -9.56 0.63
N GLY A 54 -12.67 -10.79 0.77
CA GLY A 54 -14.05 -11.08 1.13
C GLY A 54 -14.41 -10.59 2.54
N VAL A 55 -13.54 -10.84 3.53
CA VAL A 55 -13.71 -10.35 4.91
C VAL A 55 -13.77 -8.83 4.94
N LEU A 56 -12.84 -8.17 4.26
CA LEU A 56 -12.81 -6.70 4.18
C LEU A 56 -14.08 -6.15 3.51
N ARG A 57 -14.50 -6.76 2.41
CA ARG A 57 -15.74 -6.38 1.71
C ARG A 57 -16.95 -6.54 2.59
N LEU A 58 -17.06 -7.65 3.33
CA LEU A 58 -18.17 -7.89 4.25
C LEU A 58 -18.19 -6.84 5.38
N ALA A 59 -17.04 -6.51 5.96
CA ALA A 59 -16.94 -5.47 6.99
C ALA A 59 -17.37 -4.10 6.46
N LEU A 60 -16.96 -3.71 5.26
CA LEU A 60 -17.38 -2.47 4.60
C LEU A 60 -18.89 -2.46 4.31
N GLN A 61 -19.43 -3.55 3.76
CA GLN A 61 -20.87 -3.69 3.48
C GLN A 61 -21.71 -3.61 4.78
N THR A 62 -21.25 -4.24 5.87
CA THR A 62 -21.90 -4.16 7.18
C THR A 62 -21.89 -2.73 7.72
N TRP A 63 -20.86 -1.96 7.39
CA TRP A 63 -20.79 -0.52 7.71
C TRP A 63 -21.61 0.36 6.73
N GLY A 64 -22.16 -0.23 5.66
CA GLY A 64 -23.01 0.46 4.68
C GLY A 64 -22.25 1.18 3.57
N ARG A 65 -20.99 0.76 3.28
CA ARG A 65 -20.13 1.38 2.27
C ARG A 65 -19.50 0.31 1.35
N CYS A 66 -19.15 0.69 0.12
CA CYS A 66 -18.32 -0.16 -0.77
C CYS A 66 -16.83 0.18 -0.67
N SER A 67 -16.51 1.39 -0.28
CA SER A 67 -15.16 1.90 -0.02
C SER A 67 -15.19 3.01 1.01
N VAL A 68 -14.05 3.27 1.64
CA VAL A 68 -13.82 4.40 2.53
C VAL A 68 -12.49 5.05 2.16
N GLY A 69 -12.47 6.37 2.13
CA GLY A 69 -11.28 7.16 1.83
C GLY A 69 -10.89 8.03 3.01
N ASN A 70 -9.65 8.48 3.00
CA ASN A 70 -9.07 9.50 3.88
C ASN A 70 -9.65 9.53 5.33
N PHE A 71 -10.53 10.48 5.62
CA PHE A 71 -11.07 10.71 6.97
C PHE A 71 -11.99 9.59 7.48
N GLU A 72 -12.67 8.86 6.60
CA GLU A 72 -13.57 7.78 6.96
C GLU A 72 -12.83 6.51 7.42
N ILE A 73 -11.55 6.34 7.03
CA ILE A 73 -10.73 5.16 7.36
C ILE A 73 -10.65 4.96 8.88
N VAL A 74 -10.37 6.03 9.62
CA VAL A 74 -10.27 5.97 11.09
C VAL A 74 -11.61 5.61 11.70
N ALA A 75 -12.69 6.26 11.25
CA ALA A 75 -14.05 6.00 11.72
C ALA A 75 -14.48 4.55 11.44
N PHE A 76 -14.13 4.02 10.24
CA PHE A 76 -14.38 2.64 9.90
C PHE A 76 -13.68 1.68 10.85
N PHE A 77 -12.37 1.82 11.09
CA PHE A 77 -11.63 0.93 11.97
C PHE A 77 -12.05 1.02 13.45
N LEU A 78 -12.61 2.14 13.87
CA LEU A 78 -13.18 2.29 15.22
C LEU A 78 -14.62 1.77 15.31
N SER A 79 -15.28 1.47 14.19
CA SER A 79 -16.62 0.88 14.18
C SER A 79 -16.60 -0.60 14.60
N PRO A 80 -17.72 -1.15 15.12
CA PRO A 80 -17.81 -2.59 15.41
C PRO A 80 -17.51 -3.48 14.20
N ALA A 81 -17.95 -3.09 13.00
CA ALA A 81 -17.70 -3.83 11.75
C ALA A 81 -16.21 -3.79 11.37
N GLY A 82 -15.58 -2.63 11.48
CA GLY A 82 -14.15 -2.47 11.20
C GLY A 82 -13.27 -3.22 12.20
N LEU A 83 -13.58 -3.17 13.50
CA LEU A 83 -12.86 -3.92 14.52
C LEU A 83 -13.00 -5.44 14.33
N ALA A 84 -14.21 -5.93 14.02
CA ALA A 84 -14.43 -7.34 13.72
C ALA A 84 -13.69 -7.76 12.45
N GLY A 85 -13.74 -6.94 11.39
CA GLY A 85 -12.97 -7.15 10.16
C GLY A 85 -11.47 -7.21 10.41
N LEU A 86 -10.92 -6.28 11.19
CA LEU A 86 -9.50 -6.24 11.56
C LEU A 86 -9.10 -7.49 12.35
N ALA A 87 -9.91 -7.92 13.31
CA ALA A 87 -9.67 -9.14 14.09
C ALA A 87 -9.64 -10.38 13.19
N LEU A 88 -10.62 -10.52 12.29
CA LEU A 88 -10.69 -11.64 11.35
C LEU A 88 -9.52 -11.63 10.35
N LEU A 89 -9.15 -10.47 9.80
CA LEU A 89 -8.01 -10.33 8.90
C LEU A 89 -6.70 -10.68 9.61
N THR A 90 -6.51 -10.20 10.84
CA THR A 90 -5.34 -10.53 11.65
C THR A 90 -5.28 -12.04 11.96
N ALA A 91 -6.40 -12.64 12.33
CA ALA A 91 -6.47 -14.09 12.57
C ALA A 91 -6.17 -14.89 11.29
N LEU A 92 -6.73 -14.49 10.14
CA LEU A 92 -6.47 -15.13 8.85
C LEU A 92 -5.00 -15.03 8.45
N GLN A 93 -4.38 -13.85 8.63
CA GLN A 93 -2.97 -13.65 8.35
C GLN A 93 -2.07 -14.51 9.24
N LEU A 94 -2.36 -14.57 10.54
CA LEU A 94 -1.64 -15.44 11.48
C LEU A 94 -1.82 -16.92 11.10
N THR A 95 -3.04 -17.34 10.76
CA THR A 95 -3.33 -18.72 10.35
C THR A 95 -2.55 -19.08 9.08
N THR A 96 -2.52 -18.19 8.09
CA THR A 96 -1.74 -18.38 6.86
C THR A 96 -0.26 -18.60 7.19
N LEU A 97 0.31 -17.71 8.01
CA LEU A 97 1.71 -17.80 8.45
C LEU A 97 1.98 -19.10 9.21
N HIS A 98 1.13 -19.47 10.17
CA HIS A 98 1.31 -20.63 11.02
C HIS A 98 1.08 -21.95 10.29
N VAL A 99 0.14 -22.02 9.36
CA VAL A 99 -0.07 -23.21 8.51
C VAL A 99 1.11 -23.41 7.56
N ARG A 100 1.62 -22.33 6.96
CA ARG A 100 2.84 -22.38 6.15
C ARG A 100 4.03 -22.89 6.98
N LEU A 101 4.23 -22.32 8.15
CA LEU A 101 5.30 -22.72 9.06
C LEU A 101 5.15 -24.18 9.52
N ALA A 102 3.94 -24.60 9.91
CA ALA A 102 3.65 -25.97 10.30
C ALA A 102 3.87 -26.96 9.15
N GLY A 103 3.50 -26.61 7.92
CA GLY A 103 3.77 -27.41 6.73
C GLY A 103 5.26 -27.59 6.46
N VAL A 104 6.05 -26.50 6.53
CA VAL A 104 7.52 -26.55 6.39
C VAL A 104 8.14 -27.43 7.50
N MET A 105 7.69 -27.26 8.75
CA MET A 105 8.15 -28.08 9.87
C MET A 105 7.77 -29.56 9.68
N GLY A 106 6.57 -29.85 9.17
CA GLY A 106 6.14 -31.21 8.83
C GLY A 106 7.05 -31.85 7.79
N VAL A 107 7.36 -31.13 6.70
CA VAL A 107 8.34 -31.60 5.69
C VAL A 107 9.72 -31.84 6.31
N LEU A 108 10.18 -30.97 7.21
CA LEU A 108 11.47 -31.13 7.89
C LEU A 108 11.48 -32.28 8.90
N ALA A 109 10.39 -32.59 9.56
CA ALA A 109 10.29 -33.63 10.57
C ALA A 109 10.20 -35.03 9.98
N GLY A 110 9.61 -35.23 8.80
CA GLY A 110 9.45 -36.54 8.15
C GLY A 110 10.75 -37.09 7.57
N ASP A 111 10.87 -38.40 7.35
CA ASP A 111 12.06 -39.06 6.83
C ASP A 111 12.02 -39.35 5.32
N GLY A 112 10.85 -39.39 4.70
CA GLY A 112 10.67 -39.64 3.27
C GLY A 112 10.96 -38.43 2.38
N PRO A 113 11.13 -38.61 1.05
CA PRO A 113 11.41 -37.52 0.10
C PRO A 113 10.23 -36.62 -0.21
N GLY A 114 9.03 -36.96 0.26
CA GLY A 114 7.79 -36.30 -0.12
C GLY A 114 7.41 -35.03 0.67
N VAL A 115 6.37 -34.35 0.20
CA VAL A 115 5.74 -33.20 0.88
C VAL A 115 4.57 -33.61 1.77
N TRP A 116 4.22 -34.90 1.82
CA TRP A 116 3.01 -35.38 2.47
C TRP A 116 2.97 -35.09 3.96
N HIS A 117 4.13 -35.00 4.57
CA HIS A 117 4.24 -34.65 5.98
C HIS A 117 3.72 -33.23 6.28
N ALA A 118 3.59 -32.36 5.27
CA ALA A 118 2.91 -31.08 5.40
C ALA A 118 1.41 -31.22 5.69
N PHE A 119 0.77 -32.35 5.27
CA PHE A 119 -0.66 -32.58 5.50
C PHE A 119 -1.01 -32.78 6.99
N ASP A 120 -0.05 -33.08 7.85
CA ASP A 120 -0.31 -33.07 9.29
C ASP A 120 -0.65 -31.66 9.81
N ALA A 121 -0.15 -30.61 9.15
CA ALA A 121 -0.55 -29.25 9.44
C ALA A 121 -2.04 -29.01 9.13
N VAL A 122 -2.56 -29.61 8.05
CA VAL A 122 -3.98 -29.49 7.66
C VAL A 122 -4.88 -30.15 8.71
N LYS A 123 -4.50 -31.30 9.26
CA LYS A 123 -5.25 -31.98 10.35
C LYS A 123 -5.30 -31.10 11.62
N ARG A 124 -4.30 -30.26 11.84
CA ARG A 124 -4.19 -29.36 12.98
C ARG A 124 -4.79 -27.96 12.73
N LEU A 125 -5.28 -27.71 11.52
CA LEU A 125 -5.83 -26.40 11.13
C LEU A 125 -6.89 -25.84 12.12
N PRO A 126 -7.89 -26.64 12.61
CA PRO A 126 -8.86 -26.11 13.55
C PRO A 126 -8.25 -25.68 14.90
N ALA A 127 -7.17 -26.34 15.34
CA ALA A 127 -6.48 -25.97 16.57
C ALA A 127 -5.59 -24.73 16.38
N LEU A 128 -4.89 -24.64 15.25
CA LEU A 128 -4.09 -23.46 14.87
C LEU A 128 -5.01 -22.23 14.75
N LEU A 129 -6.13 -22.33 14.03
CA LEU A 129 -7.08 -21.23 13.89
C LEU A 129 -7.57 -20.71 15.25
N LYS A 130 -7.87 -21.59 16.21
CA LYS A 130 -8.27 -21.16 17.57
C LYS A 130 -7.14 -20.43 18.30
N VAL A 131 -5.89 -20.86 18.13
CA VAL A 131 -4.73 -20.16 18.69
C VAL A 131 -4.57 -18.79 18.05
N ASP A 132 -4.73 -18.70 16.74
CA ASP A 132 -4.53 -17.47 15.96
C ASP A 132 -5.61 -16.44 16.24
N VAL A 133 -6.87 -16.87 16.37
CA VAL A 133 -7.97 -15.99 16.80
C VAL A 133 -7.69 -15.43 18.19
N LEU A 134 -7.27 -16.29 19.14
CA LEU A 134 -6.92 -15.82 20.49
C LEU A 134 -5.75 -14.84 20.46
N GLN A 135 -4.70 -15.13 19.69
CA GLN A 135 -3.56 -14.22 19.53
C GLN A 135 -3.98 -12.88 18.89
N ALA A 136 -4.79 -12.91 17.84
CA ALA A 136 -5.30 -11.69 17.19
C ALA A 136 -6.06 -10.80 18.19
N VAL A 137 -6.96 -11.38 18.99
CA VAL A 137 -7.68 -10.65 20.04
C VAL A 137 -6.72 -10.05 21.06
N LEU A 138 -5.75 -10.82 21.53
CA LEU A 138 -4.78 -10.34 22.53
C LEU A 138 -3.87 -9.22 21.96
N TYR A 139 -3.46 -9.30 20.70
CA TYR A 139 -2.71 -8.21 20.04
C TYR A 139 -3.55 -6.95 19.87
N LEU A 140 -4.83 -7.06 19.53
CA LEU A 140 -5.73 -5.90 19.43
C LEU A 140 -5.99 -5.27 20.80
N LEU A 141 -6.19 -6.08 21.84
CA LEU A 141 -6.32 -5.57 23.21
C LEU A 141 -5.04 -4.86 23.68
N LEU A 142 -3.88 -5.39 23.31
CA LEU A 142 -2.59 -4.73 23.58
C LEU A 142 -2.47 -3.41 22.79
N ALA A 143 -2.92 -3.36 21.53
CA ALA A 143 -2.83 -2.17 20.68
C ALA A 143 -3.74 -1.02 21.14
N ALA A 144 -4.89 -1.34 21.77
CA ALA A 144 -5.92 -0.37 22.10
C ALA A 144 -5.41 0.85 22.92
N PRO A 145 -4.65 0.70 24.03
CA PRO A 145 -4.16 1.85 24.78
C PRO A 145 -3.14 2.69 24.00
N PHE A 146 -2.31 2.08 23.15
CA PHE A 146 -1.36 2.80 22.30
C PHE A 146 -2.09 3.58 21.20
N ALA A 147 -3.12 2.99 20.59
CA ALA A 147 -3.95 3.65 19.59
C ALA A 147 -4.71 4.85 20.20
N ALA A 148 -5.26 4.69 21.40
CA ALA A 148 -5.92 5.78 22.11
C ALA A 148 -4.95 6.93 22.46
N ALA A 149 -3.74 6.59 22.94
CA ALA A 149 -2.71 7.59 23.23
C ALA A 149 -2.22 8.29 21.95
N ALA A 150 -2.06 7.56 20.85
CA ALA A 150 -1.67 8.13 19.55
C ALA A 150 -2.76 9.06 18.99
N ALA A 151 -4.04 8.68 19.11
CA ALA A 151 -5.16 9.53 18.71
C ALA A 151 -5.23 10.83 19.56
N PHE A 152 -4.99 10.72 20.87
CA PHE A 152 -4.91 11.90 21.74
C PHE A 152 -3.72 12.79 21.36
N ALA A 153 -2.54 12.22 21.10
CA ALA A 153 -1.37 12.96 20.66
C ALA A 153 -1.61 13.66 19.31
N TYR A 154 -2.23 12.96 18.35
CA TYR A 154 -2.65 13.54 17.07
C TYR A 154 -3.55 14.75 17.27
N ALA A 155 -4.61 14.61 18.06
CA ALA A 155 -5.58 15.68 18.31
C ALA A 155 -4.93 16.91 18.99
N ARG A 156 -3.88 16.72 19.79
CA ARG A 156 -3.21 17.80 20.51
C ARG A 156 -2.09 18.46 19.72
N LEU A 157 -1.29 17.66 18.96
CA LEU A 157 -0.06 18.15 18.32
C LEU A 157 -0.29 18.49 16.84
N TRP A 158 -1.16 17.77 16.15
CA TRP A 158 -1.39 17.94 14.71
C TRP A 158 -2.78 18.46 14.37
N GLY A 159 -3.80 18.07 15.14
CA GLY A 159 -5.19 18.48 14.91
C GLY A 159 -5.45 19.99 14.86
N PRO A 160 -4.72 20.87 15.60
CA PRO A 160 -4.87 22.31 15.48
C PRO A 160 -4.24 22.91 14.20
N HIS A 161 -3.42 22.15 13.46
CA HIS A 161 -2.63 22.64 12.33
C HIS A 161 -3.15 22.07 11.01
N ASP A 162 -2.87 22.79 9.92
CA ASP A 162 -3.10 22.26 8.59
C ASP A 162 -2.13 21.12 8.29
N LEU A 163 -2.69 19.95 7.84
CA LEU A 163 -1.89 18.74 7.58
C LEU A 163 -0.95 18.91 6.40
N ASN A 164 -1.34 19.65 5.36
CA ASN A 164 -0.48 19.89 4.20
C ASN A 164 0.74 20.71 4.60
N ARG A 165 0.53 21.78 5.37
CA ARG A 165 1.62 22.57 5.96
C ARG A 165 2.57 21.73 6.81
N LEU A 166 2.01 20.89 7.71
CA LEU A 166 2.81 20.02 8.57
C LEU A 166 3.72 19.09 7.75
N VAL A 167 3.21 18.51 6.67
CA VAL A 167 3.99 17.57 5.83
C VAL A 167 5.01 18.29 4.95
N VAL A 168 4.66 19.47 4.41
CA VAL A 168 5.51 20.22 3.48
C VAL A 168 6.61 20.99 4.23
N GLU A 169 6.24 21.79 5.21
CA GLU A 169 7.18 22.65 5.95
C GLU A 169 7.91 21.94 7.08
N ARG A 170 7.32 20.87 7.63
CA ARG A 170 7.84 20.08 8.75
C ARG A 170 8.28 20.93 9.95
N PRO A 171 7.40 21.78 10.47
CA PRO A 171 7.70 22.64 11.61
C PRO A 171 7.98 21.83 12.89
N ALA A 172 8.31 22.48 14.00
CA ALA A 172 8.64 21.81 15.25
C ALA A 172 7.52 20.88 15.76
N GLU A 173 6.27 21.27 15.58
CA GLU A 173 5.07 20.51 15.94
C GLU A 173 4.96 19.17 15.16
N PHE A 174 5.39 19.16 13.89
CA PHE A 174 5.50 17.95 13.10
C PHE A 174 6.45 16.94 13.76
N TRP A 175 7.67 17.37 14.09
CA TRP A 175 8.69 16.50 14.69
C TRP A 175 8.32 16.06 16.11
N GLN A 176 7.66 16.93 16.89
CA GLN A 176 7.13 16.55 18.21
C GLN A 176 6.09 15.43 18.08
N GLY A 177 5.15 15.56 17.15
CA GLY A 177 4.17 14.53 16.88
C GLY A 177 4.80 13.22 16.39
N VAL A 178 5.75 13.30 15.45
CA VAL A 178 6.52 12.12 14.99
C VAL A 178 7.25 11.45 16.16
N ALA A 179 7.89 12.22 17.05
CA ALA A 179 8.59 11.65 18.20
C ALA A 179 7.62 10.95 19.17
N VAL A 180 6.48 11.56 19.49
CA VAL A 180 5.50 10.98 20.43
C VAL A 180 4.83 9.74 19.82
N VAL A 181 4.26 9.86 18.61
CA VAL A 181 3.57 8.74 17.95
C VAL A 181 4.56 7.64 17.60
N GLY A 182 5.77 7.99 17.15
CA GLY A 182 6.84 7.03 16.87
C GLY A 182 7.29 6.27 18.14
N SER A 183 7.41 6.96 19.27
CA SER A 183 7.72 6.32 20.57
C SER A 183 6.61 5.37 21.01
N LEU A 184 5.35 5.75 20.88
CA LEU A 184 4.20 4.87 21.16
C LEU A 184 4.20 3.64 20.25
N ALA A 185 4.45 3.82 18.95
CA ALA A 185 4.55 2.73 18.00
C ALA A 185 5.72 1.78 18.34
N LEU A 186 6.88 2.32 18.73
CA LEU A 186 8.03 1.53 19.17
C LEU A 186 7.73 0.74 20.44
N LEU A 187 7.10 1.35 21.44
CA LEU A 187 6.71 0.67 22.68
C LEU A 187 5.70 -0.45 22.41
N TYR A 188 4.72 -0.20 21.54
CA TYR A 188 3.79 -1.25 21.08
C TYR A 188 4.55 -2.38 20.38
N ALA A 189 5.45 -2.06 19.44
CA ALA A 189 6.22 -3.05 18.69
C ALA A 189 7.10 -3.91 19.62
N LEU A 190 7.72 -3.30 20.64
CA LEU A 190 8.49 -4.03 21.65
C LEU A 190 7.60 -4.96 22.49
N ALA A 191 6.44 -4.50 22.93
CA ALA A 191 5.49 -5.30 23.71
C ALA A 191 4.89 -6.44 22.86
N ALA A 192 4.49 -6.16 21.62
CA ALA A 192 3.99 -7.16 20.68
C ALA A 192 5.07 -8.17 20.29
N GLY A 193 6.30 -7.71 20.06
CA GLY A 193 7.46 -8.55 19.79
C GLY A 193 7.82 -9.46 20.96
N TRP A 194 7.73 -8.95 22.19
CA TRP A 194 7.89 -9.77 23.38
C TRP A 194 6.84 -10.88 23.47
N LEU A 195 5.57 -10.57 23.22
CA LEU A 195 4.50 -11.57 23.16
C LEU A 195 4.73 -12.59 22.02
N TYR A 196 5.15 -12.12 20.86
CA TYR A 196 5.48 -12.99 19.72
C TYR A 196 6.55 -14.01 20.09
N VAL A 197 7.67 -13.57 20.69
CA VAL A 197 8.74 -14.47 21.15
C VAL A 197 8.24 -15.41 22.24
N ARG A 198 7.41 -14.93 23.16
CA ARG A 198 6.81 -15.73 24.22
C ARG A 198 5.90 -16.84 23.67
N TRP A 199 5.24 -16.62 22.54
CA TRP A 199 4.33 -17.57 21.91
C TRP A 199 4.95 -18.33 20.71
N LEU A 200 6.23 -18.16 20.48
CA LEU A 200 6.96 -18.73 19.34
C LEU A 200 6.83 -20.25 19.23
N PHE A 201 6.71 -20.94 20.36
CA PHE A 201 6.58 -22.39 20.43
C PHE A 201 5.13 -22.90 20.46
N ALA A 202 4.13 -22.04 20.27
CA ALA A 202 2.73 -22.46 20.23
C ALA A 202 2.45 -23.38 19.02
N VAL A 203 2.94 -23.01 17.84
CA VAL A 203 2.78 -23.80 16.60
C VAL A 203 3.44 -25.19 16.72
N PRO A 204 4.72 -25.32 17.11
CA PRO A 204 5.32 -26.64 17.36
C PRO A 204 4.58 -27.47 18.42
N ALA A 205 4.06 -26.86 19.48
CA ALA A 205 3.31 -27.57 20.51
C ALA A 205 1.99 -28.15 19.99
N VAL A 206 1.28 -27.39 19.15
CA VAL A 206 0.06 -27.88 18.47
C VAL A 206 0.40 -28.97 17.47
N LEU A 207 1.44 -28.78 16.66
CA LEU A 207 1.81 -29.70 15.59
C LEU A 207 2.35 -31.03 16.11
N PHE A 208 3.34 -30.99 17.00
CA PHE A 208 4.10 -32.16 17.39
C PHE A 208 3.59 -32.82 18.69
N GLU A 209 3.04 -32.04 19.63
CA GLU A 209 2.56 -32.58 20.90
C GLU A 209 1.04 -32.72 20.97
N GLY A 210 0.32 -32.21 19.97
CA GLY A 210 -1.14 -32.33 19.85
C GLY A 210 -1.89 -31.48 20.89
N VAL A 211 -1.35 -30.34 21.31
CA VAL A 211 -2.02 -29.41 22.23
C VAL A 211 -3.12 -28.68 21.50
N LEU A 212 -4.38 -29.06 21.71
CA LEU A 212 -5.53 -28.56 20.94
C LEU A 212 -6.18 -27.30 21.56
N ALA A 213 -6.05 -27.09 22.87
CA ALA A 213 -6.63 -25.94 23.56
C ALA A 213 -5.73 -24.69 23.38
N PRO A 214 -6.25 -23.58 22.85
CA PRO A 214 -5.44 -22.42 22.48
C PRO A 214 -4.69 -21.81 23.66
N TRP A 215 -5.36 -21.62 24.79
CA TRP A 215 -4.74 -21.06 25.99
C TRP A 215 -3.65 -21.96 26.56
N THR A 216 -3.84 -23.28 26.48
CA THR A 216 -2.83 -24.26 26.91
C THR A 216 -1.59 -24.20 26.00
N ALA A 217 -1.77 -24.06 24.68
CA ALA A 217 -0.67 -23.91 23.74
C ALA A 217 0.17 -22.65 24.02
N LEU A 218 -0.49 -21.50 24.24
CA LEU A 218 0.19 -20.24 24.58
C LEU A 218 0.91 -20.32 25.93
N ARG A 219 0.29 -20.91 26.95
CA ARG A 219 0.91 -21.12 28.26
C ARG A 219 2.10 -22.08 28.19
N ALA A 220 1.97 -23.18 27.44
CA ALA A 220 3.07 -24.15 27.26
C ALA A 220 4.27 -23.48 26.54
N SER A 221 4.00 -22.71 25.49
CA SER A 221 5.01 -21.90 24.83
C SER A 221 5.67 -20.91 25.82
N GLY A 222 4.87 -20.14 26.56
CA GLY A 222 5.36 -19.16 27.53
C GLY A 222 6.25 -19.75 28.62
N ARG A 223 5.98 -20.98 29.08
CA ARG A 223 6.85 -21.68 30.03
C ARG A 223 8.19 -22.08 29.41
N ARG A 224 8.18 -22.58 28.17
CA ARG A 224 9.40 -23.02 27.47
C ARG A 224 10.29 -21.86 27.02
N THR A 225 9.71 -20.70 26.72
CA THR A 225 10.46 -19.49 26.36
C THR A 225 10.97 -18.72 27.59
N SER A 226 10.45 -19.00 28.79
CA SER A 226 10.89 -18.34 30.03
C SER A 226 12.39 -18.56 30.27
N GLY A 227 13.09 -17.49 30.65
CA GLY A 227 14.56 -17.48 30.85
C GLY A 227 15.38 -17.48 29.55
N ARG A 228 14.73 -17.58 28.35
CA ARG A 228 15.41 -17.66 27.04
C ARG A 228 14.96 -16.56 26.06
N ILE A 229 14.03 -15.67 26.48
CA ILE A 229 13.39 -14.67 25.58
C ILE A 229 14.44 -13.83 24.86
N GLY A 230 15.45 -13.30 25.57
CA GLY A 230 16.50 -12.48 24.96
C GLY A 230 17.30 -13.22 23.88
N ARG A 231 17.67 -14.49 24.13
CA ARG A 231 18.38 -15.32 23.14
C ARG A 231 17.50 -15.63 21.92
N LEU A 232 16.23 -15.98 22.14
CA LEU A 232 15.29 -16.27 21.07
C LEU A 232 15.00 -15.01 20.24
N ALA A 233 14.80 -13.86 20.88
CA ALA A 233 14.60 -12.58 20.22
C ALA A 233 15.82 -12.18 19.37
N LEU A 234 17.04 -12.29 19.93
CA LEU A 234 18.26 -12.01 19.19
C LEU A 234 18.46 -12.95 18.00
N GLY A 235 18.21 -14.26 18.19
CA GLY A 235 18.29 -15.24 17.11
C GLY A 235 17.28 -14.98 16.00
N ALA A 236 16.03 -14.64 16.35
CA ALA A 236 15.00 -14.27 15.39
C ALA A 236 15.37 -12.96 14.65
N ALA A 237 15.82 -11.94 15.39
CA ALA A 237 16.24 -10.66 14.80
C ALA A 237 17.46 -10.83 13.87
N ALA A 238 18.47 -11.61 14.28
CA ALA A 238 19.63 -11.91 13.44
C ALA A 238 19.23 -12.66 12.17
N THR A 239 18.36 -13.66 12.28
CA THR A 239 17.84 -14.40 11.13
C THR A 239 17.06 -13.46 10.18
N ALA A 240 16.19 -12.62 10.72
CA ALA A 240 15.44 -11.63 9.94
C ALA A 240 16.38 -10.63 9.24
N ALA A 241 17.39 -10.10 9.96
CA ALA A 241 18.36 -9.16 9.39
C ALA A 241 19.15 -9.76 8.23
N VAL A 242 19.60 -11.03 8.36
CA VAL A 242 20.28 -11.75 7.28
C VAL A 242 19.37 -11.89 6.05
N PHE A 243 18.10 -12.26 6.24
CA PHE A 243 17.18 -12.42 5.12
C PHE A 243 16.77 -11.08 4.50
N VAL A 244 16.62 -10.01 5.28
CA VAL A 244 16.37 -8.66 4.75
C VAL A 244 17.56 -8.19 3.91
N ALA A 245 18.79 -8.34 4.42
CA ALA A 245 20.00 -7.98 3.67
C ALA A 245 20.15 -8.82 2.39
N ALA A 246 19.92 -10.13 2.49
CA ALA A 246 19.97 -11.03 1.34
C ALA A 246 18.86 -10.72 0.30
N SER A 247 17.65 -10.37 0.74
CA SER A 247 16.56 -9.94 -0.14
C SER A 247 16.91 -8.66 -0.89
N ALA A 248 17.49 -7.67 -0.19
CA ALA A 248 17.92 -6.41 -0.80
C ALA A 248 19.03 -6.63 -1.84
N ALA A 249 20.03 -7.46 -1.49
CA ALA A 249 21.11 -7.82 -2.41
C ALA A 249 20.59 -8.59 -3.65
N LEU A 250 19.64 -9.51 -3.43
CA LEU A 250 19.00 -10.26 -4.51
C LEU A 250 18.20 -9.33 -5.43
N ALA A 251 17.36 -8.45 -4.86
CA ALA A 251 16.58 -7.49 -5.63
C ALA A 251 17.49 -6.56 -6.46
N TRP A 252 18.57 -6.06 -5.86
CA TRP A 252 19.57 -5.26 -6.56
C TRP A 252 20.24 -6.05 -7.69
N GLY A 253 20.65 -7.30 -7.43
CA GLY A 253 21.30 -8.17 -8.43
C GLY A 253 20.37 -8.52 -9.59
N LEU A 254 19.10 -8.85 -9.33
CA LEU A 254 18.10 -9.11 -10.37
C LEU A 254 17.81 -7.83 -11.17
N GLY A 255 17.65 -6.69 -10.52
CA GLY A 255 17.44 -5.41 -11.20
C GLY A 255 18.59 -5.01 -12.13
N THR A 256 19.85 -5.21 -11.70
CA THR A 256 21.02 -4.95 -12.53
C THR A 256 21.13 -5.94 -13.71
N LEU A 257 20.85 -7.23 -13.47
CA LEU A 257 20.81 -8.24 -14.52
C LEU A 257 19.74 -7.93 -15.58
N ASN A 258 18.53 -7.60 -15.11
CA ASN A 258 17.41 -7.27 -15.99
C ASN A 258 17.72 -6.03 -16.84
N GLY A 259 18.27 -4.97 -16.23
CA GLY A 259 18.73 -3.79 -16.95
C GLY A 259 19.78 -4.14 -18.01
N PHE A 260 20.81 -4.88 -17.62
CA PHE A 260 21.87 -5.30 -18.55
C PHE A 260 21.30 -6.10 -19.74
N VAL A 261 20.44 -7.09 -19.49
CA VAL A 261 19.86 -7.90 -20.56
C VAL A 261 19.02 -7.04 -21.51
N LEU A 262 18.16 -6.16 -20.97
CA LEU A 262 17.29 -5.30 -21.78
C LEU A 262 18.07 -4.27 -22.59
N ASP A 263 19.17 -3.72 -22.08
CA ASP A 263 20.03 -2.78 -22.79
C ASP A 263 20.77 -3.45 -23.97
N HIS A 264 20.94 -4.79 -23.93
CA HIS A 264 21.64 -5.55 -24.98
C HIS A 264 20.71 -6.37 -25.88
N VAL A 265 19.41 -6.41 -25.58
CA VAL A 265 18.42 -7.02 -26.49
C VAL A 265 18.25 -6.11 -27.70
N GLY A 266 18.55 -6.62 -28.89
CA GLY A 266 18.41 -5.85 -30.13
C GLY A 266 17.00 -5.33 -30.35
N HIS A 267 16.84 -4.31 -31.20
CA HIS A 267 15.59 -3.54 -31.44
C HIS A 267 14.41 -4.34 -32.04
N GLY A 268 14.44 -5.68 -31.99
CA GLY A 268 13.35 -6.52 -32.49
C GLY A 268 12.26 -6.76 -31.44
N PRO A 269 10.97 -6.38 -31.67
CA PRO A 269 9.90 -6.50 -30.68
C PRO A 269 9.70 -7.95 -30.17
N LYS A 270 9.86 -8.95 -31.04
CA LYS A 270 9.73 -10.37 -30.65
C LYS A 270 10.85 -10.82 -29.69
N LEU A 271 12.07 -10.29 -29.85
CA LEU A 271 13.19 -10.63 -28.99
C LEU A 271 13.08 -9.93 -27.63
N ALA A 272 12.64 -8.67 -27.61
CA ALA A 272 12.34 -7.93 -26.37
C ALA A 272 11.27 -8.64 -25.52
N VAL A 273 10.20 -9.10 -26.18
CA VAL A 273 9.15 -9.92 -25.57
C VAL A 273 9.68 -11.22 -24.97
N ALA A 274 10.44 -11.98 -25.75
CA ALA A 274 10.99 -13.25 -25.29
C ALA A 274 11.98 -13.06 -24.13
N ALA A 275 12.81 -12.01 -24.18
CA ALA A 275 13.73 -11.65 -23.11
C ALA A 275 12.97 -11.27 -21.82
N THR A 276 11.93 -10.41 -21.93
CA THR A 276 11.10 -10.02 -20.79
C THR A 276 10.42 -11.22 -20.14
N ALA A 277 9.79 -12.08 -20.92
CA ALA A 277 9.15 -13.29 -20.41
C ALA A 277 10.17 -14.22 -19.72
N GLY A 278 11.36 -14.36 -20.31
CA GLY A 278 12.48 -15.13 -19.74
C GLY A 278 12.96 -14.54 -18.42
N LEU A 279 13.15 -13.23 -18.32
CA LEU A 279 13.54 -12.52 -17.10
C LEU A 279 12.50 -12.67 -16.00
N LEU A 280 11.22 -12.44 -16.30
CA LEU A 280 10.13 -12.60 -15.33
C LEU A 280 10.05 -14.04 -14.79
N ALA A 281 10.19 -15.04 -15.66
CA ALA A 281 10.20 -16.44 -15.26
C ALA A 281 11.43 -16.78 -14.40
N PHE A 282 12.59 -16.26 -14.76
CA PHE A 282 13.84 -16.43 -14.02
C PHE A 282 13.74 -15.77 -12.63
N ASP A 283 13.31 -14.51 -12.55
CA ASP A 283 13.12 -13.78 -11.30
C ASP A 283 12.12 -14.50 -10.39
N GLY A 284 11.00 -14.94 -10.94
CA GLY A 284 10.00 -15.72 -10.20
C GLY A 284 10.57 -17.01 -9.62
N ALA A 285 11.36 -17.75 -10.38
CA ALA A 285 11.99 -18.99 -9.92
C ALA A 285 13.04 -18.72 -8.83
N VAL A 286 13.86 -17.69 -8.99
CA VAL A 286 14.89 -17.30 -8.02
C VAL A 286 14.25 -16.84 -6.72
N LEU A 287 13.23 -15.97 -6.78
CA LEU A 287 12.50 -15.47 -5.61
C LEU A 287 11.75 -16.59 -4.88
N ALA A 288 11.13 -17.52 -5.60
CA ALA A 288 10.47 -18.69 -4.99
C ALA A 288 11.49 -19.60 -4.28
N GLY A 289 12.64 -19.86 -4.89
CA GLY A 289 13.73 -20.63 -4.27
C GLY A 289 14.30 -19.94 -3.03
N PHE A 290 14.49 -18.63 -3.09
CA PHE A 290 14.92 -17.84 -1.95
C PHE A 290 13.89 -17.87 -0.80
N ALA A 291 12.62 -17.65 -1.08
CA ALA A 291 11.55 -17.68 -0.09
C ALA A 291 11.43 -19.06 0.58
N ALA A 292 11.52 -20.15 -0.20
CA ALA A 292 11.52 -21.51 0.32
C ALA A 292 12.72 -21.77 1.24
N THR A 293 13.92 -21.29 0.85
CA THR A 293 15.14 -21.42 1.66
C THR A 293 15.01 -20.64 2.97
N ALA A 294 14.50 -19.39 2.92
CA ALA A 294 14.26 -18.56 4.09
C ALA A 294 13.30 -19.24 5.08
N ALA A 295 12.17 -19.75 4.58
CA ALA A 295 11.18 -20.46 5.38
C ALA A 295 11.77 -21.75 6.00
N ALA A 296 12.57 -22.50 5.24
CA ALA A 296 13.21 -23.72 5.72
C ALA A 296 14.25 -23.44 6.82
N VAL A 297 15.07 -22.41 6.66
CA VAL A 297 16.06 -22.01 7.68
C VAL A 297 15.36 -21.52 8.94
N ALA A 298 14.36 -20.66 8.82
CA ALA A 298 13.58 -20.17 9.96
C ALA A 298 12.90 -21.31 10.72
N ALA A 299 12.26 -22.26 10.01
CA ALA A 299 11.64 -23.43 10.61
C ALA A 299 12.67 -24.37 11.27
N ALA A 300 13.82 -24.60 10.64
CA ALA A 300 14.90 -25.41 11.21
C ALA A 300 15.46 -24.82 12.50
N CYS A 301 15.71 -23.51 12.54
CA CYS A 301 16.14 -22.79 13.74
C CYS A 301 15.07 -22.84 14.85
N LEU A 302 13.80 -22.67 14.48
CA LEU A 302 12.69 -22.77 15.43
C LEU A 302 12.56 -24.18 16.02
N MET A 303 12.63 -25.22 15.18
CA MET A 303 12.58 -26.63 15.63
C MET A 303 13.77 -26.97 16.53
N ALA A 304 14.97 -26.52 16.20
CA ALA A 304 16.15 -26.69 17.03
C ALA A 304 15.96 -26.04 18.40
N SER A 305 15.54 -24.78 18.44
CA SER A 305 15.25 -24.03 19.67
C SER A 305 14.14 -24.67 20.51
N TYR A 306 13.09 -25.18 19.84
CA TYR A 306 12.01 -25.91 20.50
C TYR A 306 12.48 -27.17 21.17
N LYS A 307 13.32 -28.00 20.49
CA LYS A 307 13.92 -29.21 21.03
C LYS A 307 14.84 -28.91 22.22
N GLN A 308 15.68 -27.86 22.12
CA GLN A 308 16.53 -27.37 23.20
C GLN A 308 15.74 -26.88 24.42
N ALA A 309 14.50 -26.45 24.23
CA ALA A 309 13.58 -26.05 25.30
C ALA A 309 12.75 -27.21 25.85
N GLY A 310 13.13 -28.48 25.57
CA GLY A 310 12.44 -29.69 26.05
C GLY A 310 11.18 -30.06 25.27
N GLY A 311 10.99 -29.46 24.06
CA GLY A 311 9.90 -29.84 23.16
C GLY A 311 10.19 -31.16 22.44
N VAL A 312 9.14 -31.95 22.21
CA VAL A 312 9.22 -33.24 21.51
C VAL A 312 8.82 -33.06 20.07
N ILE A 313 9.74 -33.39 19.15
CA ILE A 313 9.45 -33.41 17.69
C ILE A 313 9.11 -34.85 17.32
N ARG A 314 7.85 -35.11 17.02
CA ARG A 314 7.39 -36.42 16.55
C ARG A 314 7.39 -36.44 15.05
N GLU A 315 7.73 -37.58 14.46
CA GLU A 315 7.57 -37.76 13.00
C GLU A 315 6.09 -37.76 12.62
N PRO A 316 5.75 -37.13 11.49
CA PRO A 316 4.38 -37.15 11.00
C PRO A 316 3.90 -38.58 10.69
N ALA A 317 2.66 -38.89 11.05
CA ALA A 317 2.07 -40.23 10.91
C ALA A 317 1.57 -40.54 9.46
N VAL A 318 1.82 -39.66 8.50
CA VAL A 318 1.31 -39.81 7.12
C VAL A 318 2.26 -40.71 6.33
N ALA A 319 1.78 -41.89 5.91
CA ALA A 319 2.50 -42.77 5.00
C ALA A 319 2.65 -42.12 3.63
N GLU A 320 3.85 -42.18 3.06
CA GLU A 320 4.09 -41.69 1.69
C GLU A 320 3.39 -42.57 0.67
N PRO A 321 2.64 -42.01 -0.29
CA PRO A 321 2.18 -42.78 -1.44
C PRO A 321 3.38 -43.23 -2.26
N LYS A 322 3.37 -44.47 -2.73
CA LYS A 322 4.44 -45.07 -3.54
C LYS A 322 4.62 -44.48 -4.97
N ALA A 323 3.89 -43.44 -5.31
CA ALA A 323 3.84 -42.92 -6.66
C ALA A 323 4.92 -41.86 -6.96
N ARG A 324 5.61 -41.99 -8.08
CA ARG A 324 6.63 -41.06 -8.63
C ARG A 324 6.03 -39.75 -9.21
N TRP A 325 4.76 -39.44 -8.98
CA TRP A 325 4.09 -38.26 -9.57
C TRP A 325 4.57 -36.88 -9.01
N TRP A 326 5.42 -36.86 -8.01
CA TRP A 326 6.06 -35.66 -7.46
C TRP A 326 6.82 -34.81 -8.46
N THR A 327 7.63 -35.48 -9.32
CA THR A 327 8.40 -34.78 -10.34
C THR A 327 7.45 -34.20 -11.38
N THR A 328 6.39 -34.92 -11.73
CA THR A 328 5.35 -34.44 -12.63
C THR A 328 4.56 -33.30 -11.98
N ALA A 329 4.22 -33.40 -10.69
CA ALA A 329 3.54 -32.35 -9.95
C ALA A 329 4.43 -31.09 -9.79
N ALA A 330 5.72 -31.25 -9.50
CA ALA A 330 6.67 -30.15 -9.41
C ALA A 330 6.85 -29.44 -10.77
N VAL A 331 6.94 -30.21 -11.86
CA VAL A 331 7.00 -29.66 -13.24
C VAL A 331 5.70 -28.96 -13.60
N ALA A 332 4.53 -29.57 -13.28
CA ALA A 332 3.23 -28.94 -13.52
C ALA A 332 3.04 -27.66 -12.70
N LEU A 333 3.43 -27.64 -11.41
CA LEU A 333 3.39 -26.46 -10.56
C LEU A 333 4.36 -25.38 -11.04
N SER A 334 5.53 -25.76 -11.55
CA SER A 334 6.48 -24.81 -12.15
C SER A 334 5.90 -24.22 -13.44
N ALA A 335 5.25 -25.01 -14.28
CA ALA A 335 4.56 -24.54 -15.48
C ALA A 335 3.40 -23.58 -15.13
N VAL A 336 2.61 -23.90 -14.08
CA VAL A 336 1.56 -23.01 -13.56
C VAL A 336 2.14 -21.71 -12.98
N ALA A 337 3.34 -21.72 -12.40
CA ALA A 337 4.01 -20.52 -11.93
C ALA A 337 4.57 -19.66 -13.09
N ILE A 338 4.94 -20.28 -14.22
CA ILE A 338 5.41 -19.59 -15.44
C ILE A 338 4.24 -19.00 -16.25
N ALA A 339 3.05 -19.60 -16.21
CA ALA A 339 1.88 -19.11 -16.93
C ALA A 339 1.50 -17.65 -16.60
N PRO A 340 1.49 -17.20 -15.31
CA PRO A 340 1.29 -15.79 -14.98
C PRO A 340 2.35 -14.87 -15.58
N ALA A 341 3.64 -15.28 -15.61
CA ALA A 341 4.71 -14.49 -16.21
C ALA A 341 4.50 -14.30 -17.72
N ALA A 342 4.11 -15.37 -18.42
CA ALA A 342 3.79 -15.32 -19.84
C ALA A 342 2.53 -14.48 -20.13
N LEU A 343 1.51 -14.58 -19.26
CA LEU A 343 0.31 -13.74 -19.35
C LEU A 343 0.63 -12.27 -19.10
N THR A 344 1.44 -11.97 -18.07
CA THR A 344 1.88 -10.60 -17.79
C THR A 344 2.72 -10.04 -18.93
N ALA A 345 3.66 -10.81 -19.49
CA ALA A 345 4.44 -10.41 -20.65
C ALA A 345 3.54 -10.15 -21.87
N ASN A 346 2.56 -11.02 -22.12
CA ASN A 346 1.58 -10.83 -23.20
C ASN A 346 0.68 -9.61 -22.97
N GLN A 347 0.26 -9.35 -21.73
CA GLN A 347 -0.50 -8.15 -21.37
C GLN A 347 0.32 -6.87 -21.54
N LEU A 348 1.59 -6.87 -21.10
CA LEU A 348 2.51 -5.75 -21.31
C LEU A 348 2.65 -5.36 -22.79
N ILE A 349 2.46 -6.33 -23.70
CA ILE A 349 2.59 -6.15 -25.13
C ILE A 349 1.25 -5.81 -25.78
N SER A 350 0.18 -6.57 -25.47
CA SER A 350 -1.14 -6.39 -26.10
C SER A 350 -1.77 -5.04 -25.75
N ASP A 351 -1.49 -4.54 -24.55
CA ASP A 351 -1.97 -3.26 -24.05
C ASP A 351 -1.09 -2.07 -24.46
N ALA A 352 -0.14 -2.27 -25.37
CA ALA A 352 0.71 -1.21 -25.92
C ALA A 352 -0.04 -0.13 -26.72
N ARG A 353 -1.37 -0.07 -26.57
CA ARG A 353 -2.18 1.08 -27.03
C ARG A 353 -1.92 2.24 -26.10
N VAL A 354 -1.13 3.20 -26.55
CA VAL A 354 -1.04 4.52 -25.94
C VAL A 354 -2.47 5.08 -25.91
N ALA A 355 -2.91 5.59 -24.76
CA ALA A 355 -4.07 6.45 -24.73
C ALA A 355 -3.84 7.53 -25.80
N GLU A 356 -4.74 7.66 -26.78
CA GLU A 356 -4.57 8.57 -27.92
C GLU A 356 -4.38 10.02 -27.45
N HIS A 357 -4.86 10.33 -26.24
CA HIS A 357 -4.72 11.63 -25.59
C HIS A 357 -4.72 11.47 -24.08
N VAL A 358 -3.73 12.07 -23.41
CA VAL A 358 -3.66 12.18 -21.95
C VAL A 358 -3.81 13.65 -21.59
N GLU A 359 -4.84 13.97 -20.83
CA GLU A 359 -5.08 15.36 -20.39
C GLU A 359 -4.04 15.78 -19.33
N VAL A 360 -3.70 17.06 -19.30
CA VAL A 360 -2.86 17.68 -18.27
C VAL A 360 -3.68 18.71 -17.49
N THR A 361 -3.75 18.50 -16.18
CA THR A 361 -4.43 19.42 -15.26
C THR A 361 -3.41 20.18 -14.43
N ALA A 362 -3.48 21.50 -14.42
CA ALA A 362 -2.70 22.35 -13.56
C ALA A 362 -3.23 22.27 -12.12
N HIS A 363 -2.48 21.64 -11.22
CA HIS A 363 -2.80 21.50 -9.80
C HIS A 363 -2.82 22.87 -9.13
N ARG A 364 -3.88 23.20 -8.40
CA ARG A 364 -4.11 24.52 -7.77
C ARG A 364 -3.94 25.69 -8.75
N ALA A 365 -4.42 25.49 -9.95
CA ALA A 365 -4.31 26.45 -11.07
C ALA A 365 -2.86 26.74 -11.53
N GLY A 366 -1.88 25.86 -11.23
CA GLY A 366 -0.49 26.00 -11.72
C GLY A 366 0.48 26.53 -10.68
N SER A 367 0.67 25.79 -9.61
CA SER A 367 1.45 26.16 -8.43
C SER A 367 2.97 26.19 -8.61
N PHE A 368 3.51 25.78 -9.76
CA PHE A 368 4.95 25.82 -10.04
C PHE A 368 5.43 27.18 -10.58
N HIS A 369 4.66 27.80 -11.46
CA HIS A 369 5.01 29.06 -12.11
C HIS A 369 4.12 30.24 -11.70
N GLY A 370 3.07 30.02 -10.91
CA GLY A 370 2.18 31.03 -10.35
C GLY A 370 1.81 30.77 -8.90
N PRO A 371 1.40 31.80 -8.15
CA PRO A 371 0.93 31.61 -6.77
C PRO A 371 -0.36 30.78 -6.78
N GLU A 372 -0.32 29.61 -6.14
CA GLU A 372 -1.42 28.62 -6.17
C GLU A 372 -2.79 29.24 -5.86
N ASN A 373 -3.83 28.72 -6.53
CA ASN A 373 -5.22 29.10 -6.28
C ASN A 373 -5.50 30.61 -6.48
N THR A 374 -4.76 31.29 -7.36
CA THR A 374 -5.00 32.69 -7.75
C THR A 374 -5.37 32.83 -9.21
N VAL A 375 -5.96 33.97 -9.56
CA VAL A 375 -6.28 34.31 -10.97
C VAL A 375 -4.99 34.44 -11.80
N ALA A 376 -3.89 34.90 -11.19
CA ALA A 376 -2.61 34.97 -11.87
C ALA A 376 -2.09 33.58 -12.26
N ALA A 377 -2.17 32.60 -11.35
CA ALA A 377 -1.80 31.22 -11.63
C ALA A 377 -2.65 30.60 -12.75
N LEU A 378 -3.96 30.82 -12.75
CA LEU A 378 -4.86 30.36 -13.83
C LEU A 378 -4.42 30.85 -15.20
N ARG A 379 -4.05 32.14 -15.31
CA ARG A 379 -3.57 32.72 -16.57
C ARG A 379 -2.25 32.09 -17.01
N VAL A 380 -1.35 31.82 -16.08
CA VAL A 380 -0.08 31.11 -16.34
C VAL A 380 -0.37 29.70 -16.84
N ALA A 381 -1.20 28.93 -16.16
CA ALA A 381 -1.55 27.57 -16.56
C ALA A 381 -2.20 27.50 -17.94
N ALA A 382 -3.08 28.47 -18.27
CA ALA A 382 -3.68 28.58 -19.58
C ALA A 382 -2.64 28.88 -20.69
N ALA A 383 -1.67 29.75 -20.40
CA ALA A 383 -0.57 30.05 -21.32
C ALA A 383 0.38 28.87 -21.53
N GLU A 384 0.53 28.03 -20.52
CA GLU A 384 1.33 26.78 -20.55
C GLU A 384 0.58 25.62 -21.22
N GLY A 385 -0.67 25.82 -21.60
CA GLY A 385 -1.47 24.83 -22.34
C GLY A 385 -2.10 23.74 -21.46
N ALA A 386 -2.38 24.01 -20.19
CA ALA A 386 -3.17 23.10 -19.37
C ALA A 386 -4.61 23.01 -19.91
N GLU A 387 -5.11 21.78 -20.12
CA GLU A 387 -6.50 21.56 -20.51
C GLU A 387 -7.47 21.88 -19.37
N TRP A 388 -7.03 21.61 -18.14
CA TRP A 388 -7.81 21.84 -16.93
C TRP A 388 -6.98 22.58 -15.89
N ALA A 389 -7.64 23.42 -15.10
CA ALA A 389 -7.10 23.96 -13.85
C ALA A 389 -7.89 23.38 -12.68
N GLU A 390 -7.20 22.70 -11.80
CA GLU A 390 -7.80 22.22 -10.55
C GLU A 390 -7.69 23.32 -9.51
N ILE A 391 -8.76 23.54 -8.73
CA ILE A 391 -8.88 24.56 -7.70
C ILE A 391 -9.64 24.06 -6.49
N ASP A 392 -9.31 24.61 -5.31
CA ASP A 392 -9.86 24.23 -4.02
C ASP A 392 -10.85 25.29 -3.51
N VAL A 393 -12.12 24.96 -3.27
CA VAL A 393 -13.14 25.90 -2.81
C VAL A 393 -13.51 25.65 -1.34
N GLN A 394 -13.50 26.72 -0.54
CA GLN A 394 -13.86 26.70 0.87
C GLN A 394 -14.82 27.86 1.23
N PHE A 395 -15.54 27.73 2.37
CA PHE A 395 -16.31 28.83 2.98
C PHE A 395 -15.47 29.68 3.92
N THR A 396 -15.68 30.99 3.85
CA THR A 396 -15.25 31.95 4.89
C THR A 396 -16.25 32.04 6.04
N ALA A 397 -15.89 32.76 7.12
CA ALA A 397 -16.78 33.00 8.25
C ALA A 397 -18.06 33.82 7.88
N ASP A 398 -17.99 34.63 6.84
CA ASP A 398 -19.09 35.43 6.30
C ASP A 398 -19.76 34.77 5.07
N ASP A 399 -19.66 33.44 4.98
CA ASP A 399 -20.35 32.59 3.99
C ASP A 399 -20.02 32.92 2.53
N ARG A 400 -18.77 33.36 2.26
CA ARG A 400 -18.26 33.57 0.91
C ARG A 400 -17.48 32.35 0.43
N LEU A 401 -17.58 32.04 -0.86
CA LEU A 401 -16.75 31.01 -1.48
C LEU A 401 -15.41 31.62 -1.88
N VAL A 402 -14.33 31.07 -1.36
CA VAL A 402 -12.96 31.49 -1.69
C VAL A 402 -12.14 30.31 -2.21
N ILE A 403 -11.10 30.61 -3.00
CA ILE A 403 -10.25 29.58 -3.60
C ILE A 403 -8.94 29.52 -2.84
N VAL A 404 -8.76 28.44 -2.07
CA VAL A 404 -7.59 28.20 -1.26
C VAL A 404 -7.56 26.74 -0.79
N HIS A 405 -6.36 26.13 -0.76
CA HIS A 405 -6.19 24.74 -0.37
C HIS A 405 -6.20 24.54 1.15
N ASP A 406 -5.33 25.27 1.88
CA ASP A 406 -5.08 25.08 3.29
C ASP A 406 -6.19 25.67 4.17
N ASP A 407 -6.30 25.20 5.41
CA ASP A 407 -7.25 25.73 6.42
C ASP A 407 -6.89 27.15 6.90
N ASP A 408 -5.65 27.62 6.63
CA ASP A 408 -5.15 28.93 6.99
C ASP A 408 -4.23 29.52 5.90
N LEU A 409 -3.86 30.78 6.00
CA LEU A 409 -3.00 31.48 5.03
C LEU A 409 -1.51 31.45 5.42
N LEU A 410 -1.08 30.62 6.35
CA LEU A 410 0.27 30.69 6.91
C LEU A 410 1.34 30.29 5.87
N ARG A 411 1.11 29.23 5.11
CA ARG A 411 2.06 28.75 4.08
C ARG A 411 2.11 29.69 2.88
N VAL A 412 0.97 30.09 2.36
CA VAL A 412 0.90 30.86 1.10
C VAL A 412 1.07 32.37 1.33
N GLY A 413 0.61 32.91 2.46
CA GLY A 413 0.63 34.35 2.76
C GLY A 413 1.39 34.74 4.03
N GLY A 414 1.95 33.78 4.82
CA GLY A 414 2.62 34.06 6.09
C GLY A 414 1.70 34.54 7.22
N SER A 415 0.38 34.40 7.06
CA SER A 415 -0.64 34.86 8.00
C SER A 415 -1.36 33.70 8.68
N PRO A 416 -1.54 33.70 10.01
CA PRO A 416 -2.22 32.64 10.73
C PRO A 416 -3.77 32.71 10.63
N LEU A 417 -4.32 33.56 9.77
CA LEU A 417 -5.76 33.70 9.57
C LEU A 417 -6.34 32.38 9.04
N ARG A 418 -7.30 31.85 9.78
CA ARG A 418 -8.02 30.62 9.39
C ARG A 418 -9.20 30.97 8.50
N ILE A 419 -9.33 30.27 7.39
CA ILE A 419 -10.34 30.55 6.35
C ILE A 419 -11.76 30.54 6.94
N ALA A 420 -12.15 29.45 7.60
CA ALA A 420 -13.49 29.29 8.17
C ALA A 420 -13.79 30.21 9.38
N ALA A 421 -12.76 30.90 9.92
CA ALA A 421 -12.91 31.80 11.09
C ALA A 421 -12.69 33.28 10.72
N SER A 422 -12.41 33.60 9.47
CA SER A 422 -12.12 34.97 9.00
C SER A 422 -13.10 35.40 7.92
N THR A 423 -13.43 36.71 7.88
CA THR A 423 -14.22 37.27 6.78
C THR A 423 -13.38 37.43 5.51
N LEU A 424 -14.03 37.52 4.36
CA LEU A 424 -13.36 37.77 3.09
C LEU A 424 -12.47 39.03 3.15
N GLU A 425 -12.93 40.09 3.79
CA GLU A 425 -12.17 41.34 3.95
C GLU A 425 -10.86 41.11 4.71
N GLN A 426 -10.89 40.36 5.81
CA GLN A 426 -9.72 40.01 6.59
C GLN A 426 -8.72 39.17 5.78
N LEU A 427 -9.22 38.17 5.04
CA LEU A 427 -8.37 37.30 4.21
C LEU A 427 -7.71 38.07 3.06
N ARG A 428 -8.42 39.02 2.46
CA ARG A 428 -7.91 39.88 1.37
C ARG A 428 -6.86 40.89 1.81
N ALA A 429 -6.69 41.14 3.08
CA ALA A 429 -5.59 41.94 3.58
C ALA A 429 -4.22 41.26 3.39
N VAL A 430 -4.20 39.93 3.17
CA VAL A 430 -2.98 39.13 2.99
C VAL A 430 -2.56 39.07 1.52
N ASP A 431 -1.28 39.35 1.25
CA ASP A 431 -0.69 39.21 -0.08
C ASP A 431 -0.21 37.78 -0.30
N LEU A 432 -0.80 37.08 -1.27
CA LEU A 432 -0.46 35.68 -1.60
C LEU A 432 0.65 35.59 -2.67
N GLY A 433 0.85 36.66 -3.43
CA GLY A 433 1.79 36.65 -4.55
C GLY A 433 3.21 37.02 -4.20
N ALA A 434 3.40 38.02 -3.34
CA ALA A 434 4.73 38.54 -2.99
C ALA A 434 5.65 37.48 -2.37
N ARG A 435 5.09 36.52 -1.62
CA ARG A 435 5.82 35.41 -1.01
C ARG A 435 6.24 34.34 -2.03
N PHE A 436 5.47 34.17 -3.10
CA PHE A 436 5.80 33.27 -4.20
C PHE A 436 6.90 33.86 -5.09
N ASP A 437 6.66 35.03 -5.67
CA ASP A 437 7.60 35.78 -6.50
C ASP A 437 7.21 37.27 -6.47
N PRO A 438 8.13 38.22 -6.28
CA PRO A 438 7.83 39.66 -6.27
C PRO A 438 7.02 40.18 -7.48
N LYS A 439 7.11 39.53 -8.63
CA LYS A 439 6.32 39.89 -9.83
C LYS A 439 4.81 39.71 -9.64
N PHE A 440 4.41 38.88 -8.68
CA PHE A 440 3.00 38.64 -8.34
C PHE A 440 2.54 39.42 -7.10
N ALA A 441 3.37 40.35 -6.59
CA ALA A 441 2.98 41.16 -5.44
C ALA A 441 1.63 41.86 -5.67
N GLY A 442 0.75 41.76 -4.67
CA GLY A 442 -0.59 42.31 -4.77
C GLY A 442 -1.67 41.28 -5.08
N GLU A 443 -1.33 40.02 -5.44
CA GLU A 443 -2.33 38.96 -5.58
C GLU A 443 -3.02 38.67 -4.24
N ARG A 444 -4.35 38.54 -4.31
CA ARG A 444 -5.22 38.32 -3.15
C ARG A 444 -5.98 37.01 -3.30
N ILE A 445 -6.51 36.50 -2.20
CA ILE A 445 -7.42 35.38 -2.26
C ILE A 445 -8.64 35.73 -3.12
N PRO A 446 -8.91 35.00 -4.22
CA PRO A 446 -10.06 35.27 -5.07
C PRO A 446 -11.32 34.62 -4.49
N THR A 447 -12.48 35.22 -4.76
CA THR A 447 -13.74 34.50 -4.62
C THR A 447 -13.92 33.55 -5.81
N LEU A 448 -14.83 32.55 -5.66
CA LEU A 448 -15.16 31.66 -6.76
C LEU A 448 -15.75 32.45 -7.94
N GLU A 449 -16.59 33.45 -7.70
CA GLU A 449 -17.20 34.27 -8.74
C GLU A 449 -16.14 35.01 -9.57
N GLU A 450 -15.16 35.65 -8.93
CA GLU A 450 -14.05 36.34 -9.61
C GLU A 450 -13.20 35.38 -10.45
N PHE A 451 -12.97 34.17 -9.91
CA PHE A 451 -12.20 33.16 -10.61
C PHE A 451 -12.95 32.60 -11.83
N LEU A 452 -14.26 32.37 -11.72
CA LEU A 452 -15.12 31.95 -12.81
C LEU A 452 -15.18 33.03 -13.92
N GLU A 453 -15.26 34.31 -13.53
CA GLU A 453 -15.20 35.42 -14.49
C GLU A 453 -13.87 35.44 -15.27
N ALA A 454 -12.75 35.24 -14.57
CA ALA A 454 -11.43 35.15 -15.19
C ALA A 454 -11.28 33.90 -16.09
N ALA A 455 -11.89 32.79 -15.73
CA ALA A 455 -11.86 31.54 -16.51
C ALA A 455 -12.69 31.59 -17.77
N ALA A 456 -13.78 32.34 -17.80
CA ALA A 456 -14.73 32.40 -18.93
C ALA A 456 -14.10 32.80 -20.27
N GLY A 457 -12.96 33.51 -20.26
CA GLY A 457 -12.22 33.92 -21.47
C GLY A 457 -11.02 33.03 -21.83
N LEU A 458 -10.79 31.94 -21.08
CA LEU A 458 -9.61 31.10 -21.27
C LEU A 458 -9.97 29.75 -21.89
N PRO A 459 -9.03 29.09 -22.59
CA PRO A 459 -9.26 27.77 -23.16
C PRO A 459 -9.24 26.66 -22.11
N THR A 460 -8.74 26.94 -20.90
CA THR A 460 -8.58 26.00 -19.80
C THR A 460 -9.90 25.81 -19.04
N ARG A 461 -10.35 24.57 -18.94
CA ARG A 461 -11.55 24.16 -18.21
C ARG A 461 -11.25 24.03 -16.71
N LEU A 462 -12.28 23.98 -15.86
CA LEU A 462 -12.14 23.96 -14.42
C LEU A 462 -12.44 22.59 -13.80
N ASN A 463 -11.56 22.14 -12.88
CA ASN A 463 -11.79 21.02 -12.00
C ASN A 463 -11.87 21.53 -10.55
N ILE A 464 -13.09 21.62 -9.99
CA ILE A 464 -13.35 22.30 -8.71
C ILE A 464 -13.41 21.26 -7.59
N GLU A 465 -12.45 21.28 -6.65
CA GLU A 465 -12.51 20.46 -5.44
C GLU A 465 -13.40 21.13 -4.37
N LEU A 466 -14.39 20.38 -3.89
CA LEU A 466 -15.17 20.75 -2.70
C LEU A 466 -14.34 20.43 -1.44
N LYS A 467 -13.66 21.44 -0.90
CA LYS A 467 -12.79 21.31 0.26
C LYS A 467 -13.62 21.33 1.55
N ALA A 468 -14.03 20.16 2.01
CA ALA A 468 -14.95 20.02 3.15
C ALA A 468 -14.36 19.13 4.25
N LYS A 469 -14.60 19.50 5.50
CA LYS A 469 -14.19 18.74 6.69
C LYS A 469 -15.13 17.58 7.01
N ASP A 470 -16.39 17.70 6.58
CA ASP A 470 -17.43 16.72 6.81
C ASP A 470 -18.49 16.75 5.70
N ASP A 471 -19.39 15.76 5.73
CA ASP A 471 -20.45 15.61 4.75
C ASP A 471 -21.43 16.79 4.72
N ALA A 472 -21.70 17.47 5.84
CA ALA A 472 -22.65 18.57 5.88
C ALA A 472 -22.09 19.79 5.17
N VAL A 473 -20.82 20.13 5.40
CA VAL A 473 -20.10 21.20 4.70
C VAL A 473 -19.98 20.86 3.21
N ALA A 474 -19.68 19.59 2.85
CA ALA A 474 -19.59 19.16 1.47
C ALA A 474 -20.90 19.35 0.70
N VAL A 475 -22.03 19.00 1.29
CA VAL A 475 -23.37 19.20 0.71
C VAL A 475 -23.69 20.70 0.54
N ALA A 476 -23.33 21.52 1.54
CA ALA A 476 -23.52 22.97 1.43
C ALA A 476 -22.66 23.60 0.34
N LEU A 477 -21.36 23.22 0.26
CA LEU A 477 -20.46 23.64 -0.82
C LEU A 477 -21.00 23.23 -2.20
N ALA A 478 -21.47 21.99 -2.34
CA ALA A 478 -22.05 21.49 -3.60
C ALA A 478 -23.16 22.40 -4.12
N GLY A 479 -24.10 22.80 -3.23
CA GLY A 479 -25.19 23.71 -3.60
C GLY A 479 -24.70 25.07 -4.11
N ARG A 480 -23.81 25.69 -3.34
CA ARG A 480 -23.29 27.03 -3.63
C ARG A 480 -22.36 27.07 -4.84
N VAL A 481 -21.50 26.05 -5.01
CA VAL A 481 -20.58 25.93 -6.15
C VAL A 481 -21.38 25.72 -7.45
N VAL A 482 -22.33 24.77 -7.46
CA VAL A 482 -23.20 24.53 -8.63
C VAL A 482 -23.97 25.78 -9.02
N GLU A 483 -24.52 26.53 -8.05
CA GLU A 483 -25.21 27.78 -8.30
C GLU A 483 -24.29 28.84 -8.95
N ALA A 484 -23.08 29.02 -8.40
CA ALA A 484 -22.10 29.98 -8.93
C ALA A 484 -21.66 29.62 -10.33
N VAL A 485 -21.31 28.34 -10.61
CA VAL A 485 -20.89 27.87 -11.95
C VAL A 485 -22.02 27.99 -12.95
N ARG A 486 -23.27 27.68 -12.58
CA ARG A 486 -24.44 27.85 -13.44
C ARG A 486 -24.68 29.30 -13.78
N LYS A 487 -24.59 30.22 -12.82
CA LYS A 487 -24.74 31.66 -13.04
C LYS A 487 -23.66 32.21 -13.95
N ALA A 488 -22.44 31.68 -13.88
CA ALA A 488 -21.34 32.03 -14.77
C ALA A 488 -21.48 31.44 -16.19
N GLY A 489 -22.41 30.48 -16.41
CA GLY A 489 -22.58 29.82 -17.71
C GLY A 489 -21.48 28.81 -18.05
N LEU A 490 -20.76 28.25 -17.03
CA LEU A 490 -19.58 27.42 -17.21
C LEU A 490 -19.81 25.95 -16.88
N LEU A 491 -21.06 25.48 -16.76
CA LEU A 491 -21.35 24.07 -16.36
C LEU A 491 -20.67 23.05 -17.30
N GLU A 492 -20.69 23.26 -18.60
CA GLU A 492 -20.07 22.36 -19.60
C GLU A 492 -18.54 22.42 -19.62
N GLN A 493 -17.95 23.46 -19.00
CA GLN A 493 -16.50 23.67 -18.90
C GLN A 493 -15.98 23.32 -17.50
N THR A 494 -16.83 22.74 -16.66
CA THR A 494 -16.51 22.45 -15.27
C THR A 494 -16.79 21.00 -14.93
N ARG A 495 -15.85 20.38 -14.22
CA ARG A 495 -16.08 19.15 -13.45
C ARG A 495 -15.87 19.45 -11.97
N ILE A 496 -16.54 18.70 -11.10
CA ILE A 496 -16.48 18.91 -9.65
C ILE A 496 -15.99 17.63 -8.98
N CYS A 497 -14.99 17.76 -8.11
CA CYS A 497 -14.47 16.63 -7.34
C CYS A 497 -14.54 16.89 -5.84
N GLY A 498 -14.32 15.86 -5.05
CA GLY A 498 -14.28 15.96 -3.59
C GLY A 498 -14.12 14.61 -2.92
N GLN A 499 -13.89 14.66 -1.62
CA GLN A 499 -13.67 13.47 -0.79
C GLN A 499 -14.98 12.92 -0.18
N SER A 500 -16.07 13.69 -0.19
CA SER A 500 -17.37 13.31 0.36
C SER A 500 -18.29 12.74 -0.71
N ASN A 501 -18.65 11.47 -0.60
CA ASN A 501 -19.64 10.85 -1.47
C ASN A 501 -21.03 11.54 -1.38
N ARG A 502 -21.39 12.11 -0.21
CA ARG A 502 -22.66 12.85 -0.05
C ARG A 502 -22.61 14.20 -0.74
N GLY A 503 -21.45 14.88 -0.69
CA GLY A 503 -21.25 16.13 -1.43
C GLY A 503 -21.35 15.89 -2.94
N LEU A 504 -20.69 14.86 -3.47
CA LEU A 504 -20.76 14.47 -4.88
C LEU A 504 -22.18 14.06 -5.31
N ALA A 505 -22.88 13.29 -4.49
CA ALA A 505 -24.30 12.95 -4.76
C ALA A 505 -25.22 14.19 -4.77
N ALA A 506 -24.91 15.22 -3.97
CA ALA A 506 -25.63 16.48 -4.02
C ALA A 506 -25.35 17.24 -5.33
N VAL A 507 -24.09 17.27 -5.82
CA VAL A 507 -23.77 17.83 -7.15
C VAL A 507 -24.52 17.09 -8.24
N ARG A 508 -24.49 15.75 -8.26
CA ARG A 508 -25.19 14.93 -9.25
C ARG A 508 -26.68 15.23 -9.31
N LYS A 509 -27.31 15.46 -8.14
CA LYS A 509 -28.74 15.81 -8.07
C LYS A 509 -29.03 17.22 -8.57
N LEU A 510 -28.14 18.18 -8.34
CA LEU A 510 -28.33 19.60 -8.67
C LEU A 510 -27.94 19.94 -10.12
N ALA A 511 -26.94 19.27 -10.65
CA ALA A 511 -26.38 19.47 -11.98
C ALA A 511 -25.93 18.11 -12.56
N PRO A 512 -26.85 17.27 -13.03
CA PRO A 512 -26.54 15.94 -13.56
C PRO A 512 -25.65 15.97 -14.82
N GLU A 513 -25.58 17.12 -15.49
CA GLU A 513 -24.70 17.38 -16.64
C GLU A 513 -23.24 17.60 -16.28
N VAL A 514 -22.92 17.88 -15.01
CA VAL A 514 -21.55 18.11 -14.54
C VAL A 514 -20.90 16.79 -14.18
N GLU A 515 -19.71 16.54 -14.73
CA GLU A 515 -18.89 15.37 -14.34
C GLU A 515 -18.45 15.50 -12.88
N ILE A 516 -18.65 14.43 -12.12
CA ILE A 516 -18.22 14.37 -10.71
C ILE A 516 -17.11 13.36 -10.49
N GLY A 517 -16.12 13.72 -9.67
CA GLY A 517 -14.96 12.90 -9.37
C GLY A 517 -14.72 12.67 -7.88
N PHE A 518 -14.38 11.45 -7.52
CA PHE A 518 -13.96 11.14 -6.14
C PHE A 518 -12.44 11.27 -6.02
N ILE A 519 -11.98 12.14 -5.11
CA ILE A 519 -10.55 12.34 -4.83
C ILE A 519 -10.12 11.59 -3.57
N SER A 520 -9.03 10.82 -3.64
CA SER A 520 -8.48 10.14 -2.47
C SER A 520 -6.97 9.91 -2.55
N GLY A 521 -6.28 10.17 -1.42
CA GLY A 521 -4.87 9.81 -1.18
C GLY A 521 -4.70 8.49 -0.45
N ALA A 522 -5.77 7.93 0.13
CA ALA A 522 -5.80 6.63 0.79
C ALA A 522 -7.21 6.05 0.68
N VAL A 523 -7.32 4.78 0.31
CA VAL A 523 -8.62 4.12 0.13
C VAL A 523 -8.59 2.68 0.64
N ILE A 524 -9.68 2.28 1.29
CA ILE A 524 -9.96 0.89 1.66
C ILE A 524 -11.24 0.46 0.95
N GLY A 525 -11.23 -0.69 0.29
CA GLY A 525 -12.33 -1.19 -0.51
C GLY A 525 -12.15 -0.93 -2.00
N ASP A 526 -13.25 -0.80 -2.73
CA ASP A 526 -13.26 -0.67 -4.19
C ASP A 526 -13.97 0.63 -4.62
N PRO A 527 -13.23 1.75 -4.74
CA PRO A 527 -13.82 3.04 -5.12
C PRO A 527 -14.33 3.06 -6.57
N THR A 528 -13.92 2.12 -7.42
CA THR A 528 -14.43 1.99 -8.80
C THR A 528 -15.92 1.62 -8.86
N ARG A 529 -16.56 1.38 -7.70
CA ARG A 529 -18.02 1.13 -7.55
C ARG A 529 -18.81 2.35 -7.12
N LEU A 530 -18.15 3.47 -6.89
CA LEU A 530 -18.84 4.72 -6.59
C LEU A 530 -19.57 5.22 -7.83
N ASP A 531 -20.67 5.92 -7.62
CA ASP A 531 -21.42 6.59 -8.68
C ASP A 531 -20.75 7.93 -9.00
N VAL A 532 -19.64 7.85 -9.75
CA VAL A 532 -18.83 9.00 -10.17
C VAL A 532 -18.34 8.80 -11.60
N ASP A 533 -18.03 9.90 -12.29
CA ASP A 533 -17.61 9.88 -13.68
C ASP A 533 -16.09 9.67 -13.82
N PHE A 534 -15.31 10.05 -12.81
CA PHE A 534 -13.86 9.82 -12.76
C PHE A 534 -13.36 9.65 -11.33
N LEU A 535 -12.14 9.10 -11.20
CA LEU A 535 -11.44 8.90 -9.92
C LEU A 535 -10.13 9.69 -9.94
N MET A 536 -9.93 10.58 -8.95
CA MET A 536 -8.68 11.29 -8.74
C MET A 536 -7.89 10.58 -7.63
N MET A 537 -6.85 9.86 -8.02
CA MET A 537 -6.08 9.01 -7.11
C MET A 537 -4.64 9.50 -6.95
N GLU A 538 -4.12 9.41 -5.74
CA GLU A 538 -2.68 9.64 -5.50
C GLU A 538 -1.86 8.68 -6.37
N THR A 539 -0.72 9.13 -6.91
CA THR A 539 0.06 8.43 -7.94
C THR A 539 0.38 6.96 -7.59
N ARG A 540 0.65 6.65 -6.31
CA ARG A 540 0.91 5.27 -5.84
C ARG A 540 -0.31 4.36 -5.85
N LEU A 541 -1.51 4.93 -5.84
CA LEU A 541 -2.76 4.17 -5.92
C LEU A 541 -3.21 3.95 -7.36
N ALA A 542 -2.73 4.76 -8.30
CA ALA A 542 -3.05 4.67 -9.72
C ALA A 542 -2.25 3.55 -10.43
N THR A 543 -2.24 2.36 -9.82
CA THR A 543 -1.56 1.18 -10.38
C THR A 543 -2.33 0.60 -11.57
N ARG A 544 -1.65 -0.13 -12.45
CA ARG A 544 -2.27 -0.82 -13.60
C ARG A 544 -3.53 -1.59 -13.23
N ASP A 545 -3.43 -2.47 -12.24
CA ASP A 545 -4.58 -3.28 -11.79
C ASP A 545 -5.78 -2.44 -11.34
N PHE A 546 -5.51 -1.29 -10.73
CA PHE A 546 -6.54 -0.35 -10.31
C PHE A 546 -7.16 0.35 -11.51
N VAL A 547 -6.33 0.89 -12.41
CA VAL A 547 -6.75 1.59 -13.63
C VAL A 547 -7.55 0.67 -14.54
N ASP A 548 -7.12 -0.58 -14.73
CA ASP A 548 -7.84 -1.57 -15.56
C ASP A 548 -9.21 -1.93 -14.96
N ARG A 549 -9.30 -2.09 -13.63
CA ARG A 549 -10.60 -2.27 -12.96
C ARG A 549 -11.53 -1.07 -13.13
N ALA A 550 -11.01 0.14 -12.99
CA ALA A 550 -11.78 1.37 -13.19
C ALA A 550 -12.25 1.49 -14.63
N ARG A 551 -11.34 1.28 -15.60
CA ARG A 551 -11.64 1.30 -17.05
C ARG A 551 -12.69 0.26 -17.43
N SER A 552 -12.63 -0.96 -16.86
CA SER A 552 -13.64 -2.01 -17.13
C SER A 552 -15.06 -1.60 -16.72
N ARG A 553 -15.20 -0.55 -15.92
CA ARG A 553 -16.47 0.06 -15.50
C ARG A 553 -16.75 1.41 -16.18
N GLY A 554 -15.90 1.81 -17.11
CA GLY A 554 -16.06 3.08 -17.80
C GLY A 554 -15.63 4.31 -16.98
N VAL A 555 -14.90 4.13 -15.87
CA VAL A 555 -14.48 5.21 -14.98
C VAL A 555 -12.98 5.51 -15.21
N PRO A 556 -12.62 6.65 -15.85
CA PRO A 556 -11.23 7.05 -16.03
C PRO A 556 -10.56 7.41 -14.70
N VAL A 557 -9.24 7.20 -14.65
CA VAL A 557 -8.40 7.53 -13.48
C VAL A 557 -7.53 8.73 -13.81
N HIS A 558 -7.55 9.73 -12.94
CA HIS A 558 -6.70 10.91 -12.94
C HIS A 558 -5.68 10.77 -11.82
N ALA A 559 -4.38 10.94 -12.09
CA ALA A 559 -3.33 10.79 -11.10
C ALA A 559 -2.87 12.14 -10.53
N TRP A 560 -2.79 12.27 -9.22
CA TRP A 560 -2.31 13.45 -8.50
C TRP A 560 -1.36 13.09 -7.35
N THR A 561 -0.40 13.91 -6.97
CA THR A 561 0.19 15.00 -7.74
C THR A 561 1.42 14.47 -8.46
N VAL A 562 1.48 14.64 -9.77
CA VAL A 562 2.64 14.22 -10.58
C VAL A 562 3.75 15.26 -10.39
N LYS A 563 4.73 14.93 -9.53
CA LYS A 563 5.78 15.86 -9.09
C LYS A 563 7.09 15.77 -9.90
N GLY A 564 7.17 14.87 -10.85
CA GLY A 564 8.38 14.70 -11.66
C GLY A 564 8.09 14.05 -13.00
N ALA A 565 8.87 14.38 -14.01
CA ALA A 565 8.77 13.85 -15.37
C ALA A 565 9.01 12.32 -15.43
N ASP A 566 9.68 11.75 -14.44
CA ASP A 566 9.94 10.31 -14.29
C ASP A 566 8.66 9.50 -14.00
N LEU A 567 7.64 10.14 -13.40
CA LEU A 567 6.35 9.49 -13.14
C LEU A 567 5.41 9.46 -14.36
N VAL A 568 5.67 10.29 -15.37
CA VAL A 568 4.77 10.41 -16.54
C VAL A 568 4.68 9.09 -17.30
N ALA A 569 5.82 8.50 -17.68
CA ALA A 569 5.83 7.28 -18.48
C ALA A 569 5.14 6.09 -17.76
N PRO A 570 5.45 5.77 -16.48
CA PRO A 570 4.72 4.72 -15.76
C PRO A 570 3.22 4.94 -15.69
N LEU A 571 2.76 6.17 -15.41
CA LEU A 571 1.33 6.47 -15.26
C LEU A 571 0.55 6.34 -16.58
N ILE A 572 1.12 6.82 -17.69
CA ILE A 572 0.48 6.63 -19.00
C ILE A 572 0.53 5.17 -19.47
N ASP A 573 1.60 4.46 -19.15
CA ASP A 573 1.71 3.02 -19.39
C ASP A 573 0.65 2.23 -18.63
N ASP A 574 0.31 2.66 -17.41
CA ASP A 574 -0.76 2.09 -16.60
C ASP A 574 -2.16 2.51 -17.08
N GLY A 575 -2.23 3.49 -18.00
CA GLY A 575 -3.46 3.91 -18.67
C GLY A 575 -4.23 4.99 -17.92
N VAL A 576 -3.53 5.82 -17.14
CA VAL A 576 -4.09 7.03 -16.53
C VAL A 576 -4.54 8.00 -17.62
N ALA A 577 -5.74 8.57 -17.46
CA ALA A 577 -6.37 9.44 -18.45
C ALA A 577 -5.99 10.91 -18.29
N ASN A 578 -5.60 11.34 -17.08
CA ASN A 578 -5.28 12.73 -16.78
C ASN A 578 -4.14 12.79 -15.75
N LEU A 579 -3.17 13.67 -15.98
CA LEU A 579 -2.04 13.93 -15.10
C LEU A 579 -2.21 15.30 -14.43
N ILE A 580 -2.42 15.29 -13.12
CA ILE A 580 -2.59 16.51 -12.32
C ILE A 580 -1.22 16.86 -11.73
N THR A 581 -0.68 18.00 -12.11
CA THR A 581 0.71 18.38 -11.85
C THR A 581 0.86 19.84 -11.42
N ASP A 582 1.86 20.10 -10.60
CA ASP A 582 2.32 21.47 -10.32
C ASP A 582 3.07 22.06 -11.54
N ASP A 583 3.78 21.23 -12.32
CA ASP A 583 4.62 21.61 -13.47
C ASP A 583 4.00 21.14 -14.80
N VAL A 584 3.15 21.97 -15.39
CA VAL A 584 2.48 21.71 -16.68
C VAL A 584 3.49 21.57 -17.80
N VAL A 585 4.48 22.46 -17.86
CA VAL A 585 5.47 22.51 -18.95
C VAL A 585 6.33 21.25 -18.95
N GLY A 586 6.86 20.85 -17.78
CA GLY A 586 7.70 19.67 -17.68
C GLY A 586 6.96 18.37 -18.01
N VAL A 587 5.68 18.24 -17.58
CA VAL A 587 4.85 17.06 -17.89
C VAL A 587 4.53 17.03 -19.39
N ARG A 588 4.17 18.15 -20.03
CA ARG A 588 3.91 18.19 -21.47
C ARG A 588 5.14 17.86 -22.28
N ALA A 589 6.28 18.47 -21.97
CA ALA A 589 7.54 18.15 -22.66
C ALA A 589 7.84 16.64 -22.60
N ARG A 590 7.59 16.01 -21.44
CA ARG A 590 7.79 14.57 -21.29
C ARG A 590 6.79 13.73 -22.07
N LEU A 591 5.52 14.16 -22.15
CA LEU A 591 4.51 13.52 -23.00
C LEU A 591 4.92 13.59 -24.49
N ASP A 592 5.41 14.74 -24.95
CA ASP A 592 5.87 14.93 -26.32
C ASP A 592 7.10 14.06 -26.64
N GLU A 593 8.07 13.98 -25.72
CA GLU A 593 9.22 13.07 -25.85
C GLU A 593 8.77 11.60 -26.01
N ILE A 594 7.84 11.14 -25.16
CA ILE A 594 7.32 9.77 -25.23
C ILE A 594 6.52 9.56 -26.51
N ALA A 595 5.77 10.57 -26.96
CA ALA A 595 5.01 10.51 -28.21
C ALA A 595 5.93 10.38 -29.43
N ALA A 596 7.14 10.94 -29.39
CA ALA A 596 8.13 10.88 -30.46
C ALA A 596 8.88 9.53 -30.53
N LEU A 597 8.84 8.67 -29.49
CA LEU A 597 9.49 7.35 -29.49
C LEU A 597 8.83 6.42 -30.52
N ASP A 598 9.63 5.57 -31.14
CA ASP A 598 9.10 4.50 -31.97
C ASP A 598 8.38 3.41 -31.13
N PRO A 599 7.56 2.54 -31.73
CA PRO A 599 6.81 1.52 -30.98
C PRO A 599 7.70 0.55 -30.20
N VAL A 600 8.94 0.29 -30.65
CA VAL A 600 9.88 -0.62 -29.97
C VAL A 600 10.53 0.07 -28.78
N GLU A 601 10.95 1.30 -28.94
CA GLU A 601 11.50 2.13 -27.87
C GLU A 601 10.47 2.32 -26.75
N ARG A 602 9.21 2.57 -27.08
CA ARG A 602 8.09 2.65 -26.11
C ARG A 602 7.89 1.32 -25.37
N LEU A 603 7.91 0.20 -26.09
CA LEU A 603 7.78 -1.11 -25.47
C LEU A 603 8.93 -1.39 -24.50
N LEU A 604 10.17 -1.07 -24.89
CA LEU A 604 11.35 -1.25 -24.03
C LEU A 604 11.28 -0.35 -22.79
N LEU A 605 10.87 0.91 -22.95
CA LEU A 605 10.66 1.82 -21.82
C LEU A 605 9.61 1.26 -20.84
N ARG A 606 8.50 0.77 -21.35
CA ARG A 606 7.42 0.15 -20.57
C ARG A 606 7.88 -1.09 -19.81
N VAL A 607 8.59 -1.99 -20.50
CA VAL A 607 9.15 -3.20 -19.88
C VAL A 607 10.13 -2.83 -18.77
N ARG A 608 10.99 -1.86 -19.01
CA ARG A 608 11.97 -1.36 -18.04
C ARG A 608 11.26 -0.78 -16.79
N ASN A 609 10.22 0.02 -16.98
CA ASN A 609 9.41 0.58 -15.88
C ASN A 609 8.72 -0.53 -15.08
N GLY A 610 8.12 -1.52 -15.76
CA GLY A 610 7.45 -2.66 -15.11
C GLY A 610 8.40 -3.54 -14.30
N LEU A 611 9.62 -3.80 -14.80
CA LEU A 611 10.64 -4.57 -14.08
C LEU A 611 11.30 -3.78 -12.93
N ALA A 612 11.34 -2.46 -13.03
CA ALA A 612 11.83 -1.60 -11.94
C ALA A 612 10.84 -1.45 -10.79
N GLY A 613 9.62 -2.01 -10.90
CA GLY A 613 8.57 -1.91 -9.88
C GLY A 613 7.99 -0.50 -9.76
N ARG A 614 8.05 0.29 -10.83
CA ARG A 614 7.53 1.67 -10.92
C ARG A 614 6.23 1.69 -11.70
#